data_90a1f9806e745286c2d0d305fc76635d
#
_entry.id   90a1f9806e745286c2d0d305fc76635d
#
_cell.length_a   1.000
_cell.length_b   1.000
_cell.length_c   1.000
_cell.angle_alpha   90.00
_cell.angle_beta   90.00
_cell.angle_gamma   90.00
#
_symmetry.space_group_name_H-M   'P 1'
#
loop_
_entity.id
_entity.type
_entity.pdbx_description
1 polymer ?
#
loop_
_entity_poly.entity_id
_entity_poly.type
_entity_poly.pdbx_seq_one_letter_code
_entity_poly.pdbx_strand_id
1 'polypeptide(L)'
;MSAPLRHGIQTNHEIGRTVFLAGCGRSGTTWLSEILNADRHYHYLFEPFNNKKTPVWREFAYRQYLPRGVANPQARAAAEGILSGRVHSAWIDSQNQAFVSGDRLVKDTRANLMLGWLRGEFPEMPVVLLTRHPLAVT
;
A
#
# COMPACT_ATOMS: atom_id res chain seq x y z
N MET A 1 1.89 -24.40 1.74
CA MET A 1 3.06 -24.27 0.87
C MET A 1 3.05 -23.01 -0.01
N SER A 2 2.02 -22.29 0.04
CA SER A 2 1.88 -21.13 -0.82
C SER A 2 2.61 -19.86 -0.36
N ALA A 3 3.01 -19.77 0.93
CA ALA A 3 3.59 -18.54 1.45
C ALA A 3 4.85 -18.09 0.68
N PRO A 4 5.85 -18.95 0.41
CA PRO A 4 7.02 -18.53 -0.35
C PRO A 4 6.69 -18.06 -1.77
N LEU A 5 5.64 -18.62 -2.37
CA LEU A 5 5.23 -18.25 -3.72
C LEU A 5 4.50 -16.91 -3.75
N ARG A 6 3.88 -16.52 -2.64
CA ARG A 6 3.14 -15.25 -2.58
C ARG A 6 4.06 -14.04 -2.53
N HIS A 7 5.30 -14.19 -2.10
CA HIS A 7 6.25 -13.08 -2.16
C HIS A 7 6.55 -12.67 -3.60
N GLY A 8 6.58 -13.64 -4.50
CA GLY A 8 6.92 -13.37 -5.89
C GLY A 8 8.35 -12.86 -6.05
N ILE A 9 8.67 -12.47 -7.27
CA ILE A 9 9.96 -11.87 -7.61
C ILE A 9 9.71 -10.47 -8.10
N GLN A 10 10.31 -9.48 -7.45
CA GLN A 10 10.22 -8.09 -7.87
C GLN A 10 11.50 -7.70 -8.60
N THR A 11 11.33 -7.19 -9.82
CA THR A 11 12.45 -6.83 -10.69
C THR A 11 12.80 -5.36 -10.62
N ASN A 12 12.03 -4.55 -9.90
CA ASN A 12 12.23 -3.12 -9.79
C ASN A 12 11.77 -2.62 -8.42
N HIS A 13 12.55 -1.75 -7.80
CA HIS A 13 12.23 -1.19 -6.48
C HIS A 13 12.03 0.32 -6.51
N GLU A 14 11.85 0.90 -7.68
CA GLU A 14 11.56 2.32 -7.79
C GLU A 14 10.13 2.61 -7.32
N ILE A 15 9.98 3.59 -6.46
CA ILE A 15 8.66 3.94 -5.89
C ILE A 15 7.72 4.50 -6.95
N GLY A 16 8.25 5.11 -8.00
CA GLY A 16 7.44 5.55 -9.14
C GLY A 16 6.73 4.40 -9.87
N ARG A 17 7.16 3.17 -9.64
CA ARG A 17 6.52 1.98 -10.20
C ARG A 17 5.46 1.39 -9.26
N THR A 18 5.09 2.13 -8.24
CA THR A 18 4.07 1.72 -7.27
C THR A 18 2.85 2.62 -7.43
N VAL A 19 1.69 2.01 -7.60
CA VAL A 19 0.40 2.71 -7.58
C VAL A 19 -0.20 2.53 -6.20
N PHE A 20 -0.57 3.62 -5.56
CA PHE A 20 -1.16 3.60 -4.22
C PHE A 20 -2.67 3.82 -4.34
N LEU A 21 -3.44 2.80 -4.00
CA LEU A 21 -4.89 2.88 -3.97
C LEU A 21 -5.36 3.07 -2.53
N ALA A 22 -5.91 4.24 -2.26
CA ALA A 22 -6.40 4.62 -0.94
C ALA A 22 -7.92 4.73 -0.94
N GLY A 23 -8.51 4.62 0.24
CA GLY A 23 -9.93 4.79 0.43
C GLY A 23 -10.35 4.36 1.82
N CYS A 24 -11.56 4.68 2.20
CA CYS A 24 -12.14 4.19 3.44
C CYS A 24 -12.61 2.74 3.25
N GLY A 25 -12.70 2.01 4.35
CA GLY A 25 -13.31 0.69 4.31
C GLY A 25 -14.71 0.77 3.71
N ARG A 26 -15.10 -0.24 2.94
CA ARG A 26 -16.42 -0.34 2.30
C ARG A 26 -16.65 0.71 1.22
N SER A 27 -15.61 1.31 0.70
CA SER A 27 -15.73 2.26 -0.43
C SER A 27 -15.53 1.61 -1.79
N GLY A 28 -15.25 0.29 -1.83
CA GLY A 28 -15.04 -0.42 -3.07
C GLY A 28 -13.58 -0.58 -3.46
N THR A 29 -12.66 -0.34 -2.54
CA THR A 29 -11.22 -0.43 -2.83
C THR A 29 -10.78 -1.84 -3.22
N THR A 30 -11.37 -2.86 -2.61
CA THR A 30 -11.05 -4.25 -2.96
C THR A 30 -11.49 -4.55 -4.39
N TRP A 31 -12.71 -4.16 -4.74
CA TRP A 31 -13.24 -4.34 -6.09
C TRP A 31 -12.38 -3.62 -7.14
N LEU A 32 -12.03 -2.36 -6.86
CA LEU A 32 -11.20 -1.59 -7.78
C LEU A 32 -9.80 -2.19 -7.92
N SER A 33 -9.22 -2.67 -6.82
CA SER A 33 -7.90 -3.32 -6.88
C SER A 33 -7.92 -4.59 -7.74
N GLU A 34 -9.02 -5.34 -7.69
CA GLU A 34 -9.18 -6.53 -8.53
C GLU A 34 -9.28 -6.17 -10.00
N ILE A 35 -9.97 -5.07 -10.32
CA ILE A 35 -10.07 -4.59 -11.70
C ILE A 35 -8.70 -4.10 -12.20
N LEU A 36 -8.02 -3.29 -11.41
CA LEU A 36 -6.72 -2.74 -11.78
C LEU A 36 -5.69 -3.83 -11.99
N ASN A 37 -5.81 -4.93 -11.27
CA ASN A 37 -4.86 -6.04 -11.32
C ASN A 37 -5.47 -7.30 -11.93
N ALA A 38 -6.45 -7.14 -12.82
CA ALA A 38 -7.15 -8.28 -13.43
C ALA A 38 -6.19 -9.20 -14.20
N ASP A 39 -5.16 -8.65 -14.82
CA ASP A 39 -4.15 -9.42 -15.55
C ASP A 39 -2.99 -9.88 -14.66
N ARG A 40 -3.06 -9.64 -13.36
CA ARG A 40 -2.02 -10.00 -12.38
C ARG A 40 -0.66 -9.38 -12.71
N HIS A 41 -0.68 -8.21 -13.31
CA HIS A 41 0.53 -7.48 -13.69
C HIS A 41 1.30 -6.97 -12.46
N TYR A 42 0.56 -6.45 -11.46
CA TYR A 42 1.14 -5.85 -10.28
C TYR A 42 1.42 -6.86 -9.19
N HIS A 43 2.54 -6.71 -8.51
CA HIS A 43 2.73 -7.32 -7.20
C HIS A 43 1.80 -6.60 -6.23
N TYR A 44 0.87 -7.33 -5.64
CA TYR A 44 -0.18 -6.74 -4.82
C TYR A 44 0.25 -6.70 -3.35
N LEU A 45 0.27 -5.49 -2.78
CA LEU A 45 0.61 -5.27 -1.37
C LEU A 45 -0.68 -4.91 -0.63
N PHE A 46 -1.12 -5.80 0.24
CA PHE A 46 -2.40 -5.68 0.93
C PHE A 46 -2.23 -5.01 2.28
N GLU A 47 -2.82 -3.82 2.44
CA GLU A 47 -2.90 -3.08 3.70
C GLU A 47 -1.57 -3.03 4.47
N PRO A 48 -0.48 -2.58 3.86
CA PRO A 48 0.84 -2.64 4.51
C PRO A 48 1.00 -1.65 5.67
N PHE A 49 0.16 -0.61 5.75
CA PHE A 49 0.21 0.35 6.85
C PHE A 49 -0.66 -0.07 8.03
N ASN A 50 -0.81 -1.36 8.21
CA ASN A 50 -1.47 -1.96 9.37
C ASN A 50 -0.43 -2.13 10.49
N ASN A 51 -0.54 -1.31 11.54
CA ASN A 51 0.46 -1.30 12.62
C ASN A 51 0.50 -2.60 13.41
N LYS A 52 -0.56 -3.40 13.36
CA LYS A 52 -0.60 -4.69 14.08
C LYS A 52 -0.04 -5.84 13.26
N LYS A 53 0.01 -5.70 11.94
CA LYS A 53 0.39 -6.79 11.03
C LYS A 53 1.70 -6.56 10.30
N THR A 54 2.19 -5.33 10.24
CA THR A 54 3.40 -4.97 9.53
C THR A 54 4.47 -4.53 10.52
N PRO A 55 5.50 -5.37 10.76
CA PRO A 55 6.49 -5.08 11.81
C PRO A 55 7.17 -3.72 11.68
N VAL A 56 7.52 -3.28 10.47
CA VAL A 56 8.18 -1.99 10.30
C VAL A 56 7.26 -0.81 10.60
N TRP A 57 5.96 -1.03 10.70
CA TRP A 57 4.97 0.02 10.96
C TRP A 57 4.36 -0.08 12.38
N ARG A 58 4.80 -1.02 13.19
CA ARG A 58 4.17 -1.26 14.51
C ARG A 58 4.35 -0.14 15.52
N GLU A 59 5.35 0.71 15.32
CA GLU A 59 5.59 1.87 16.20
C GLU A 59 4.59 2.99 15.96
N PHE A 60 3.80 2.92 14.87
CA PHE A 60 2.87 3.97 14.50
C PHE A 60 1.45 3.62 14.91
N ALA A 61 0.59 4.64 14.98
CA ALA A 61 -0.79 4.47 15.43
C ALA A 61 -1.66 3.85 14.35
N TYR A 62 -2.77 3.27 14.77
CA TYR A 62 -3.84 2.91 13.87
C TYR A 62 -4.34 4.18 13.17
N ARG A 63 -4.36 4.16 11.83
CA ARG A 63 -4.68 5.35 11.02
C ARG A 63 -3.80 6.54 11.42
N GLN A 64 -2.49 6.33 11.36
CA GLN A 64 -1.52 7.35 11.73
C GLN A 64 -1.77 8.65 10.98
N TYR A 65 -1.82 9.75 11.70
CA TYR A 65 -1.87 11.09 11.11
C TYR A 65 -0.46 11.62 10.90
N LEU A 66 -0.16 12.00 9.67
CA LEU A 66 1.10 12.67 9.32
C LEU A 66 0.75 13.83 8.38
N PRO A 67 0.88 15.08 8.84
CA PRO A 67 0.58 16.22 7.98
C PRO A 67 1.65 16.43 6.92
N ARG A 68 1.22 16.94 5.78
CA ARG A 68 2.14 17.22 4.67
C ARG A 68 3.23 18.18 5.11
N GLY A 69 4.48 17.87 4.69
CA GLY A 69 5.62 18.74 4.95
C GLY A 69 6.30 18.54 6.30
N VAL A 70 5.73 17.70 7.16
CA VAL A 70 6.36 17.41 8.46
C VAL A 70 7.43 16.33 8.27
N ALA A 71 8.65 16.60 8.75
CA ALA A 71 9.71 15.64 8.68
C ALA A 71 9.52 14.55 9.72
N ASN A 72 9.54 13.29 9.27
CA ASN A 72 9.50 12.13 10.15
C ASN A 72 10.39 11.04 9.54
N PRO A 73 11.68 11.03 9.89
CA PRO A 73 12.64 10.10 9.28
C PRO A 73 12.27 8.63 9.49
N GLN A 74 11.71 8.27 10.64
CA GLN A 74 11.32 6.89 10.93
C GLN A 74 10.19 6.46 10.04
N ALA A 75 9.15 7.29 9.91
CA ALA A 75 8.02 7.00 9.04
C ALA A 75 8.46 6.93 7.58
N ARG A 76 9.35 7.85 7.17
CA ARG A 76 9.85 7.84 5.80
C ARG A 76 10.61 6.56 5.48
N ALA A 77 11.49 6.13 6.35
CA ALA A 77 12.26 4.90 6.13
C ALA A 77 11.34 3.67 6.05
N ALA A 78 10.37 3.58 6.96
CA ALA A 78 9.41 2.48 6.97
C ALA A 78 8.54 2.49 5.70
N ALA A 79 8.02 3.65 5.32
CA ALA A 79 7.20 3.79 4.12
C ALA A 79 8.00 3.48 2.86
N GLU A 80 9.24 3.95 2.78
CA GLU A 80 10.10 3.67 1.63
C GLU A 80 10.32 2.17 1.46
N GLY A 81 10.60 1.46 2.54
CA GLY A 81 10.75 0.01 2.50
C GLY A 81 9.49 -0.70 2.00
N ILE A 82 8.33 -0.27 2.47
CA ILE A 82 7.04 -0.81 2.05
C ILE A 82 6.79 -0.52 0.57
N LEU A 83 6.88 0.74 0.18
CA LEU A 83 6.48 1.20 -1.15
C LEU A 83 7.45 0.78 -2.25
N SER A 84 8.69 0.51 -1.90
CA SER A 84 9.67 -0.02 -2.84
C SER A 84 9.55 -1.54 -3.02
N GLY A 85 8.69 -2.19 -2.25
CA GLY A 85 8.50 -3.63 -2.33
C GLY A 85 9.58 -4.44 -1.64
N ARG A 86 10.37 -3.82 -0.76
CA ARG A 86 11.42 -4.54 -0.03
C ARG A 86 10.93 -5.18 1.25
N VAL A 87 9.78 -4.76 1.76
CA VAL A 87 9.18 -5.32 2.98
C VAL A 87 8.18 -6.40 2.58
N HIS A 88 8.36 -7.58 3.12
CA HIS A 88 7.48 -8.71 2.88
C HIS A 88 6.96 -9.28 4.19
N SER A 89 5.73 -9.77 4.19
CA SER A 89 5.15 -10.49 5.30
C SER A 89 4.00 -11.34 4.79
N ALA A 90 3.58 -12.31 5.61
CA ALA A 90 2.41 -13.11 5.26
C ALA A 90 1.16 -12.25 5.07
N TRP A 91 1.04 -11.17 5.82
CA TRP A 91 -0.09 -10.24 5.71
C TRP A 91 -0.02 -9.42 4.40
N ILE A 92 1.10 -8.75 4.16
CA ILE A 92 1.27 -7.86 3.01
C ILE A 92 1.11 -8.63 1.70
N ASP A 93 1.69 -9.82 1.61
CA ASP A 93 1.69 -10.62 0.39
C ASP A 93 0.52 -11.59 0.32
N SER A 94 -0.41 -11.56 1.28
CA SER A 94 -1.49 -12.54 1.40
C SER A 94 -2.40 -12.62 0.18
N GLN A 95 -2.56 -11.51 -0.55
CA GLN A 95 -3.43 -11.44 -1.70
C GLN A 95 -2.67 -11.38 -3.02
N ASN A 96 -1.35 -11.42 -2.97
CA ASN A 96 -0.52 -11.33 -4.17
C ASN A 96 -0.66 -12.58 -5.03
N GLN A 97 -0.82 -12.39 -6.34
CA GLN A 97 -0.90 -13.45 -7.33
C GLN A 97 0.16 -13.30 -8.44
N ALA A 98 0.93 -12.24 -8.42
CA ALA A 98 1.99 -12.04 -9.40
C ALA A 98 3.23 -12.85 -9.00
N PHE A 99 3.77 -13.64 -9.94
CA PHE A 99 4.99 -14.38 -9.69
C PHE A 99 6.22 -13.53 -9.91
N VAL A 100 6.25 -12.77 -11.01
CA VAL A 100 7.34 -11.83 -11.32
C VAL A 100 6.70 -10.51 -11.72
N SER A 101 7.14 -9.40 -11.12
CA SER A 101 6.62 -8.08 -11.48
C SER A 101 7.64 -6.99 -11.20
N GLY A 102 7.66 -5.98 -12.06
CA GLY A 102 8.40 -4.75 -11.86
C GLY A 102 7.54 -3.62 -11.31
N ASP A 103 6.25 -3.84 -11.19
CA ASP A 103 5.28 -2.85 -10.73
C ASP A 103 4.53 -3.35 -9.51
N ARG A 104 4.08 -2.42 -8.67
CA ARG A 104 3.36 -2.76 -7.44
C ARG A 104 2.06 -2.00 -7.37
N LEU A 105 1.06 -2.64 -6.76
CA LEU A 105 -0.20 -2.01 -6.40
C LEU A 105 -0.38 -2.15 -4.89
N VAL A 106 -0.36 -1.02 -4.20
CA VAL A 106 -0.66 -0.98 -2.76
C VAL A 106 -2.13 -0.62 -2.61
N LYS A 107 -2.86 -1.41 -1.83
CA LYS A 107 -4.22 -1.08 -1.45
C LYS A 107 -4.25 -0.92 0.06
N ASP A 108 -4.60 0.26 0.54
CA ASP A 108 -4.58 0.54 1.97
C ASP A 108 -5.72 1.47 2.38
N THR A 109 -6.48 1.06 3.39
CA THR A 109 -7.59 1.85 3.93
C THR A 109 -7.21 2.55 5.24
N ARG A 110 -5.98 2.37 5.71
CA ARG A 110 -5.52 2.94 6.98
C ARG A 110 -4.58 4.13 6.81
N ALA A 111 -4.18 4.43 5.58
CA ALA A 111 -3.20 5.49 5.30
C ALA A 111 -3.85 6.83 4.95
N ASN A 112 -5.16 6.95 5.08
CA ASN A 112 -5.89 8.12 4.60
C ASN A 112 -5.46 9.42 5.27
N LEU A 113 -5.09 9.36 6.54
CA LEU A 113 -4.71 10.55 7.30
C LEU A 113 -3.26 10.97 7.07
N MET A 114 -2.55 10.27 6.20
CA MET A 114 -1.17 10.64 5.84
C MET A 114 -0.95 10.68 4.33
N LEU A 115 -2.01 10.71 3.53
CA LEU A 115 -1.87 10.75 2.07
C LEU A 115 -1.13 12.00 1.59
N GLY A 116 -1.42 13.16 2.20
CA GLY A 116 -0.70 14.39 1.85
C GLY A 116 0.78 14.29 2.17
N TRP A 117 1.12 13.67 3.29
CA TRP A 117 2.49 13.41 3.66
C TRP A 117 3.18 12.48 2.67
N LEU A 118 2.51 11.36 2.32
CA LEU A 118 3.04 10.41 1.34
C LEU A 118 3.29 11.08 -0.01
N ARG A 119 2.35 11.91 -0.47
CA ARG A 119 2.50 12.64 -1.73
C ARG A 119 3.68 13.60 -1.69
N GLY A 120 3.93 14.22 -0.55
CA GLY A 120 5.05 15.12 -0.38
C GLY A 120 6.40 14.40 -0.36
N GLU A 121 6.44 13.25 0.32
CA GLU A 121 7.69 12.48 0.45
C GLU A 121 8.00 11.65 -0.80
N PHE A 122 6.99 11.18 -1.51
CA PHE A 122 7.15 10.32 -2.69
C PHE A 122 6.35 10.87 -3.87
N PRO A 123 6.76 12.02 -4.41
CA PRO A 123 5.97 12.68 -5.46
C PRO A 123 5.90 11.90 -6.77
N GLU A 124 6.82 10.97 -7.00
CA GLU A 124 6.83 10.12 -8.19
C GLU A 124 5.76 9.02 -8.15
N MET A 125 5.18 8.75 -6.98
CA MET A 125 4.21 7.66 -6.83
C MET A 125 2.79 8.13 -7.16
N PRO A 126 2.12 7.51 -8.15
CA PRO A 126 0.71 7.81 -8.40
C PRO A 126 -0.18 7.36 -7.23
N VAL A 127 -1.12 8.21 -6.85
CA VAL A 127 -2.09 7.92 -5.80
C VAL A 127 -3.49 8.00 -6.38
N VAL A 128 -4.27 6.95 -6.18
CA VAL A 128 -5.68 6.91 -6.54
C VAL A 128 -6.48 6.89 -5.24
N LEU A 129 -7.34 7.87 -5.06
CA LEU A 129 -8.22 7.93 -3.88
C LEU A 129 -9.64 7.61 -4.31
N LEU A 130 -10.16 6.51 -3.81
CA LEU A 130 -11.54 6.11 -4.06
C LEU A 130 -12.42 6.57 -2.91
N THR A 131 -13.44 7.35 -3.24
CA THR A 131 -14.42 7.81 -2.27
C THR A 131 -15.81 7.32 -2.66
N ARG A 132 -16.67 7.23 -1.66
CA ARG A 132 -18.05 6.85 -1.86
C ARG A 132 -18.94 7.77 -1.06
N HIS A 133 -20.16 7.99 -1.54
CA HIS A 133 -21.11 8.83 -0.81
C HIS A 133 -21.30 8.30 0.61
N PRO A 134 -21.25 9.16 1.63
CA PRO A 134 -21.30 8.69 3.03
C PRO A 134 -22.50 7.80 3.36
N LEU A 135 -23.66 8.08 2.78
CA LEU A 135 -24.86 7.29 3.04
C LEU A 135 -24.77 5.89 2.38
N ALA A 136 -23.86 5.69 1.44
CA ALA A 136 -23.67 4.40 0.78
C ALA A 136 -22.66 3.50 1.50
N VAL A 137 -22.01 4.00 2.56
CA VAL A 137 -20.93 3.30 3.28
C VAL A 137 -21.41 2.78 4.64
N THR A 138 -22.68 2.74 4.89
CA THR A 138 -23.23 2.31 6.18
C THR A 138 -23.10 0.80 6.45
#